data_33e2a52ee666b0318ba7763a598014b6
#
_entry.id   33e2a52ee666b0318ba7763a598014b6
#
_cell.length_a   1.000
_cell.length_b   1.000
_cell.length_c   1.000
_cell.angle_alpha   90.00
_cell.angle_beta   90.00
_cell.angle_gamma   90.00
#
_symmetry.space_group_name_H-M   'P 1'
#
loop_
_entity.id
_entity.type
_entity.pdbx_description
1 polymer ?
#
loop_
_entity_poly.entity_id
_entity_poly.type
_entity_poly.pdbx_seq_one_letter_code
_entity_poly.pdbx_strand_id
1 'polypeptide(L)' 'MTELVFEVTQEADGGFVAEALGESIFTEADTWDQLRANVREAVAAFYFDRPAPTRLRLHLVRASGLPALGLRPREQ' A
#
# COMPACT_ATOMS: atom_id res chain seq x y z
N MET A 1 -5.17 -19.50 3.01
CA MET A 1 -5.29 -18.04 2.86
C MET A 1 -5.45 -17.68 1.41
N THR A 2 -6.48 -17.00 1.12
CA THR A 2 -6.77 -16.69 -0.27
C THR A 2 -6.59 -15.22 -0.60
N GLU A 3 -6.63 -14.34 0.40
CA GLU A 3 -6.48 -12.92 0.11
C GLU A 3 -5.60 -12.26 1.15
N LEU A 4 -4.71 -11.41 0.68
CA LEU A 4 -3.87 -10.59 1.55
C LEU A 4 -4.15 -9.13 1.20
N VAL A 5 -4.46 -8.32 2.21
CA VAL A 5 -4.83 -6.92 2.01
C VAL A 5 -3.66 -6.04 2.41
N PHE A 6 -3.36 -5.07 1.56
CA PHE A 6 -2.36 -4.05 1.85
C PHE A 6 -3.06 -2.71 2.04
N GLU A 7 -2.72 -2.02 3.12
CA GLU A 7 -3.15 -0.63 3.28
C GLU A 7 -2.13 0.26 2.60
N VAL A 8 -2.61 1.15 1.76
CA VAL A 8 -1.75 2.02 0.98
C VAL A 8 -1.96 3.46 1.43
N THR A 9 -0.87 4.17 1.64
CA THR A 9 -0.90 5.59 1.98
C THR A 9 -0.13 6.35 0.92
N GLN A 10 -0.70 7.44 0.43
CA GLN A 10 0.01 8.31 -0.50
C GLN A 10 0.77 9.36 0.28
N GLU A 11 2.05 9.49 -0.02
CA GLU A 11 2.92 10.44 0.67
C GLU A 11 2.76 11.84 0.10
N ALA A 12 3.30 12.82 0.82
CA ALA A 12 3.19 14.22 0.41
C ALA A 12 3.83 14.48 -0.95
N ASP A 13 4.86 13.72 -1.30
CA ASP A 13 5.55 13.89 -2.58
C ASP A 13 4.87 13.12 -3.71
N GLY A 14 3.75 12.48 -3.44
CA GLY A 14 3.01 11.75 -4.45
C GLY A 14 3.30 10.26 -4.52
N GLY A 15 4.32 9.81 -3.79
CA GLY A 15 4.65 8.39 -3.76
C GLY A 15 3.67 7.59 -2.91
N PHE A 16 3.78 6.27 -2.96
CA PHE A 16 2.88 5.38 -2.25
C PHE A 16 3.65 4.42 -1.36
N VAL A 17 3.05 4.10 -0.22
CA VAL A 17 3.58 3.12 0.72
C VAL A 17 2.51 2.08 0.94
N ALA A 18 2.88 0.81 0.90
CA ALA A 18 1.94 -0.29 1.12
C ALA A 18 2.42 -1.17 2.26
N GLU A 19 1.51 -1.52 3.14
CA GLU A 19 1.82 -2.36 4.29
C GLU A 19 0.77 -3.44 4.41
N ALA A 20 1.19 -4.70 4.49
CA ALA A 20 0.28 -5.81 4.58
C ALA A 20 -0.38 -5.87 5.95
N LEU A 21 -1.65 -6.23 5.97
CA LEU A 21 -2.35 -6.46 7.22
C LEU A 21 -2.11 -7.91 7.64
N GLY A 22 -1.51 -8.08 8.80
CA GLY A 22 -1.29 -9.41 9.33
C GLY A 22 0.02 -10.07 8.96
N GLU A 23 0.81 -9.44 8.11
CA GLU A 23 2.11 -9.98 7.73
C GLU A 23 3.13 -8.85 7.72
N SER A 24 4.40 -9.22 7.88
CA SER A 24 5.47 -8.22 7.91
C SER A 24 5.99 -7.95 6.51
N ILE A 25 5.14 -7.39 5.66
CA ILE A 25 5.48 -7.05 4.28
C ILE A 25 5.23 -5.57 4.08
N PHE A 26 6.24 -4.87 3.60
CA PHE A 26 6.19 -3.43 3.40
C PHE A 26 6.90 -3.09 2.10
N THR A 27 6.30 -2.22 1.30
CA THR A 27 6.96 -1.76 0.08
C THR A 27 6.47 -0.37 -0.27
N GLU A 28 7.18 0.28 -1.20
CA GLU A 28 6.83 1.62 -1.62
C GLU A 28 7.20 1.82 -3.07
N ALA A 29 6.61 2.82 -3.69
CA ALA A 29 6.88 3.13 -5.08
C ALA A 29 6.41 4.55 -5.39
N ASP A 30 6.90 5.11 -6.50
CA ASP A 30 6.54 6.46 -6.91
C ASP A 30 5.20 6.51 -7.63
N THR A 31 4.77 5.41 -8.24
CA THR A 31 3.51 5.36 -8.99
C THR A 31 2.69 4.18 -8.54
N TRP A 32 1.39 4.25 -8.80
CA TRP A 32 0.49 3.15 -8.46
C TRP A 32 0.84 1.87 -9.20
N ASP A 33 1.14 1.99 -10.50
CA ASP A 33 1.50 0.80 -11.27
C ASP A 33 2.77 0.14 -10.75
N GLN A 34 3.76 0.94 -10.40
CA GLN A 34 4.99 0.41 -9.85
C GLN A 34 4.75 -0.21 -8.49
N LEU A 35 3.86 0.40 -7.68
CA LEU A 35 3.53 -0.16 -6.38
C LEU A 35 2.93 -1.55 -6.53
N ARG A 36 2.03 -1.72 -7.49
CA ARG A 36 1.41 -3.02 -7.72
C ARG A 36 2.45 -4.08 -8.07
N ALA A 37 3.40 -3.73 -8.93
CA ALA A 37 4.47 -4.65 -9.29
C ALA A 37 5.33 -4.97 -8.08
N ASN A 38 5.67 -3.96 -7.29
CA ASN A 38 6.51 -4.15 -6.11
C ASN A 38 5.81 -5.00 -5.06
N VAL A 39 4.50 -4.84 -4.90
CA VAL A 39 3.75 -5.67 -3.96
C VAL A 39 3.80 -7.13 -4.39
N ARG A 40 3.62 -7.41 -5.68
CA ARG A 40 3.70 -8.79 -6.17
C ARG A 40 5.08 -9.39 -5.89
N GLU A 41 6.14 -8.63 -6.14
CA GLU A 41 7.49 -9.12 -5.88
C GLU A 41 7.73 -9.37 -4.40
N ALA A 42 7.27 -8.44 -3.55
CA ALA A 42 7.46 -8.58 -2.12
C ALA A 42 6.73 -9.81 -1.59
N VAL A 43 5.51 -10.04 -2.08
CA VAL A 43 4.73 -11.21 -1.67
C VAL A 43 5.41 -12.49 -2.13
N ALA A 44 5.89 -12.53 -3.37
CA ALA A 44 6.57 -13.71 -3.87
C ALA A 44 7.81 -14.04 -3.05
N ALA A 45 8.57 -13.02 -2.66
CA ALA A 45 9.76 -13.23 -1.85
C ALA A 45 9.40 -13.70 -0.44
N PHE A 46 8.33 -13.13 0.12
CA PHE A 46 7.92 -13.48 1.49
C PHE A 46 7.41 -14.92 1.58
N TYR A 47 6.74 -15.38 0.53
CA TYR A 47 6.13 -16.72 0.52
C TYR A 47 6.91 -17.72 -0.34
N PHE A 48 8.22 -17.52 -0.48
CA PHE A 48 8.99 -18.35 -1.39
C PHE A 48 8.98 -19.84 -1.03
N ASP A 49 8.76 -20.15 0.24
CA ASP A 49 8.82 -21.54 0.73
C ASP A 49 7.46 -22.07 1.20
N ARG A 50 6.38 -21.42 0.84
CA ARG A 50 5.04 -21.83 1.28
C ARG A 50 3.99 -21.23 0.34
N PRO A 51 2.77 -21.75 0.38
CA PRO A 51 1.73 -21.24 -0.51
C PRO A 51 1.47 -19.76 -0.28
N ALA A 52 1.44 -19.01 -1.37
CA ALA A 52 1.13 -17.59 -1.32
C ALA A 52 -0.38 -17.37 -1.43
N PRO A 53 -0.88 -16.22 -0.98
CA PRO A 53 -2.29 -15.89 -1.18
C PRO A 53 -2.59 -15.83 -2.68
N THR A 54 -3.81 -16.20 -3.05
CA THR A 54 -4.20 -16.21 -4.45
C THR A 54 -4.69 -14.85 -4.91
N ARG A 55 -4.95 -13.95 -3.99
CA ARG A 55 -5.49 -12.63 -4.31
C ARG A 55 -4.81 -11.57 -3.44
N LEU A 56 -4.42 -10.48 -4.07
CA LEU A 56 -3.84 -9.34 -3.35
C LEU A 56 -4.76 -8.15 -3.56
N ARG A 57 -5.07 -7.45 -2.47
CA ARG A 57 -5.90 -6.26 -2.54
C ARG A 57 -5.12 -5.07 -2.00
N LEU A 58 -5.08 -4.00 -2.77
CA LEU A 58 -4.47 -2.76 -2.35
C LEU A 58 -5.58 -1.77 -2.05
N HIS A 59 -5.62 -1.30 -0.82
CA HIS A 59 -6.67 -0.40 -0.36
C HIS A 59 -6.04 0.93 0.03
N LEU A 60 -6.30 1.96 -0.75
CA LEU A 60 -5.80 3.30 -0.45
C LEU A 60 -6.61 3.85 0.71
N VAL A 61 -5.99 3.98 1.88
CA VAL A 61 -6.70 4.40 3.07
C VAL A 61 -6.66 5.91 3.26
N ARG A 62 -5.60 6.56 2.75
CA ARG A 62 -5.57 8.01 2.78
C ARG A 62 -4.38 8.55 2.01
N ALA A 63 -4.47 9.83 1.65
CA ALA A 63 -3.37 10.56 1.08
C ALA A 63 -2.83 11.49 2.14
N SER A 64 -1.55 11.39 2.46
CA SER A 64 -0.99 12.26 3.47
C SER A 64 -0.42 13.51 2.82
N GLY A 65 -0.18 14.51 3.64
CA GLY A 65 0.39 15.75 3.16
C GLY A 65 -0.55 16.72 2.53
N LEU A 66 -1.85 16.49 2.58
CA LEU A 66 -2.77 17.41 2.08
C LEU A 66 -3.17 18.32 3.13
N PRO A 67 -2.85 19.48 3.12
CA PRO A 67 -3.46 20.38 4.06
C PRO A 67 -4.63 20.93 3.41
N ALA A 68 -5.13 21.00 3.67
CA ALA A 68 -5.96 21.50 3.06
C ALA A 68 -6.04 22.92 2.97
N LEU A 69 -5.87 22.97 2.63
CA LEU A 69 -5.82 23.81 2.72
C LEU A 69 -6.56 24.32 3.18
N GLY A 70 -6.75 24.33 3.17
CA GLY A 70 -7.13 24.43 3.81
C GLY A 70 -7.78 24.17 4.04
N LEU A 71 -7.87 23.57 3.90
CA LEU A 71 -8.16 23.20 4.25
C LEU A 71 -8.79 23.03 4.99
N ARG A 72 -9.32 23.04 5.11
CA ARG A 72 -9.71 22.93 5.92
C ARG A 72 -10.29 22.75 6.50
N PRO A 73 -10.39 22.74 6.66
CA PRO A 73 -10.87 22.50 7.26
C PRO A 73 -11.71 22.33 7.76
N ARG A 74 -12.02 22.21 7.70
CA ARG A 74 -12.34 22.17 8.09
C ARG A 74 -12.75 22.08 8.72
N GLU A 75 -12.85 22.00 8.57
CA GLU A 75 -12.69 22.12 8.93
C GLU A 75 -12.89 22.22 9.28
N GLN A 76 -13.30 22.09 9.04
CA GLN A 76 -13.07 22.39 9.12
C GLN A 76 -13.17 22.50 9.23
#